data_b9b7080f727a694ce040100ebc64140f
#
_entry.id   b9b7080f727a694ce040100ebc64140f
#
_cell.length_a   1.000
_cell.length_b   1.000
_cell.length_c   1.000
_cell.angle_alpha   90.00
_cell.angle_beta   90.00
_cell.angle_gamma   90.00
#
_symmetry.space_group_name_H-M   'P 1'
#
loop_
_entity.id
_entity.type
_entity.pdbx_description
1 polymer ?
#
loop_
_entity_poly.entity_id
_entity_poly.type
_entity_poly.pdbx_seq_one_letter_code
_entity_poly.pdbx_strand_id
1 'polypeptide(L)'
;MNNQILHITWKNNELPEKYEFIINQWKITNPQLEIKFYSDEDNDRFIENYFPELKETLNRFDKKIMKLDIIRLLYLYQFGGIYSDIDVLPLKNIGNLLNINDTVICEEDRRNGINFGVNDILSNAVIISKPKSDFIKYLIDSIVIMSNKIPDKIDNTIVLNFTGPLFLNDQHRSYPHKDTVTILDSNYFNPMNLDDLVKENIPKNIEFSFLVHLYDGSWWQSEWNSSKNLMEKIIDDHNKLINTQSEGDTINDGRYLPKISCLCVTKNTYNFISRSIECFLNNIYPNKELIVVYESNNEYISKIKTNYDNDNIKYIEVNIDPKKTLGELRNISIEESTGDYICQWDDDDFHNPLRLWEQYRNCKINNKGGSILNRWIIYDGYNDKFLTRERTDLLGWEGTFLYKKNEIKELYPAISQGEDTEFIEKIEHDLSVLDKPELYIYCVHSKNTWDYWSILAKITKLAEEYKEEFDFKFSKITS
;
A
#
# COMPACT_ATOMS: atom_id res chain seq x y z
N MET A 1 8.15 -2.64 -19.12
CA MET A 1 7.58 -3.83 -18.47
C MET A 1 8.21 -3.89 -17.08
N ASN A 2 7.41 -3.77 -16.03
CA ASN A 2 7.93 -3.92 -14.67
C ASN A 2 8.36 -5.36 -14.49
N ASN A 3 9.62 -5.59 -14.11
CA ASN A 3 10.13 -6.92 -13.82
C ASN A 3 9.42 -7.45 -12.57
N GLN A 4 8.44 -8.32 -12.76
CA GLN A 4 7.73 -8.99 -11.67
C GLN A 4 8.57 -10.19 -11.20
N ILE A 5 9.73 -9.92 -10.59
CA ILE A 5 10.66 -10.93 -10.12
C ILE A 5 10.56 -11.01 -8.59
N LEU A 6 10.51 -12.23 -8.07
CA LEU A 6 10.70 -12.53 -6.65
C LEU A 6 12.09 -13.16 -6.46
N HIS A 7 12.97 -12.48 -5.73
CA HIS A 7 14.31 -12.93 -5.37
C HIS A 7 14.28 -13.61 -4.01
N ILE A 8 14.74 -14.87 -3.95
CA ILE A 8 14.87 -15.65 -2.72
C ILE A 8 16.29 -16.25 -2.69
N THR A 9 16.94 -16.18 -1.54
CA THR A 9 18.29 -16.73 -1.34
C THR A 9 18.28 -17.91 -0.36
N TRP A 10 19.11 -18.94 -0.60
CA TRP A 10 19.36 -20.04 0.31
C TRP A 10 20.80 -20.54 0.15
N LYS A 11 21.29 -21.26 1.16
CA LYS A 11 22.70 -21.73 1.17
C LYS A 11 23.10 -22.63 -0.01
N ASN A 12 22.18 -23.44 -0.54
CA ASN A 12 22.39 -24.37 -1.64
C ASN A 12 21.09 -24.71 -2.36
N ASN A 13 21.13 -25.58 -3.36
CA ASN A 13 19.95 -25.97 -4.14
C ASN A 13 19.07 -27.06 -3.48
N GLU A 14 19.41 -27.51 -2.27
CA GLU A 14 18.62 -28.47 -1.49
C GLU A 14 17.77 -27.73 -0.47
N LEU A 15 16.45 -27.70 -0.70
CA LEU A 15 15.50 -27.03 0.19
C LEU A 15 14.90 -28.03 1.18
N PRO A 16 14.79 -27.68 2.46
CA PRO A 16 13.91 -28.36 3.40
C PRO A 16 12.45 -28.32 2.92
N GLU A 17 11.68 -29.39 3.17
CA GLU A 17 10.28 -29.54 2.75
C GLU A 17 9.41 -28.32 3.12
N LYS A 18 9.62 -27.74 4.29
CA LYS A 18 8.88 -26.57 4.73
C LYS A 18 9.10 -25.34 3.85
N TYR A 19 10.30 -25.13 3.32
CA TYR A 19 10.59 -24.00 2.43
C TYR A 19 10.13 -24.28 1.00
N GLU A 20 10.15 -25.55 0.57
CA GLU A 20 9.49 -25.94 -0.67
C GLU A 20 7.99 -25.64 -0.61
N PHE A 21 7.35 -25.88 0.55
CA PHE A 21 5.95 -25.51 0.80
C PHE A 21 5.74 -24.00 0.63
N ILE A 22 6.58 -23.15 1.24
CA ILE A 22 6.48 -21.68 1.13
C ILE A 22 6.64 -21.24 -0.34
N ILE A 23 7.63 -21.77 -1.06
CA ILE A 23 7.83 -21.44 -2.48
C ILE A 23 6.62 -21.85 -3.33
N ASN A 24 6.00 -22.99 -3.03
CA ASN A 24 4.78 -23.42 -3.71
C ASN A 24 3.60 -22.47 -3.39
N GLN A 25 3.49 -21.99 -2.15
CA GLN A 25 2.49 -20.97 -1.80
C GLN A 25 2.72 -19.66 -2.56
N TRP A 26 3.98 -19.22 -2.73
CA TRP A 26 4.31 -18.06 -3.58
C TRP A 26 3.83 -18.25 -5.03
N LYS A 27 4.01 -19.42 -5.63
CA LYS A 27 3.53 -19.72 -6.99
C LYS A 27 2.01 -19.70 -7.09
N ILE A 28 1.32 -20.19 -6.06
CA ILE A 28 -0.15 -20.22 -6.01
C ILE A 28 -0.74 -18.82 -5.84
N THR A 29 -0.22 -18.06 -4.87
CA THR A 29 -0.79 -16.75 -4.52
C THR A 29 -0.35 -15.63 -5.46
N ASN A 30 0.81 -15.79 -6.12
CA ASN A 30 1.43 -14.78 -6.98
C ASN A 30 1.89 -15.38 -8.32
N PRO A 31 0.98 -15.96 -9.14
CA PRO A 31 1.34 -16.68 -10.36
C PRO A 31 2.00 -15.81 -11.43
N GLN A 32 1.88 -14.49 -11.32
CA GLN A 32 2.51 -13.52 -12.24
C GLN A 32 3.98 -13.27 -11.94
N LEU A 33 4.51 -13.71 -10.77
CA LEU A 33 5.90 -13.49 -10.39
C LEU A 33 6.82 -14.55 -10.97
N GLU A 34 7.92 -14.14 -11.57
CA GLU A 34 9.06 -15.02 -11.88
C GLU A 34 9.88 -15.23 -10.61
N ILE A 35 9.84 -16.43 -10.03
CA ILE A 35 10.61 -16.74 -8.83
C ILE A 35 12.05 -17.09 -9.21
N LYS A 36 12.99 -16.27 -8.75
CA LYS A 36 14.45 -16.49 -8.87
C LYS A 36 15.00 -16.97 -7.54
N PHE A 37 15.52 -18.17 -7.54
CA PHE A 37 16.17 -18.78 -6.39
C PHE A 37 17.67 -18.73 -6.57
N TYR A 38 18.41 -18.31 -5.54
CA TYR A 38 19.87 -18.14 -5.61
C TYR A 38 20.55 -18.87 -4.47
N SER A 39 21.50 -19.74 -4.82
CA SER A 39 22.42 -20.36 -3.88
C SER A 39 23.56 -19.39 -3.50
N ASP A 40 24.39 -19.79 -2.54
CA ASP A 40 25.58 -19.02 -2.19
C ASP A 40 26.54 -18.87 -3.40
N GLU A 41 26.68 -19.91 -4.20
CA GLU A 41 27.50 -19.88 -5.41
C GLU A 41 26.92 -18.94 -6.48
N ASP A 42 25.58 -18.86 -6.60
CA ASP A 42 24.91 -17.89 -7.47
C ASP A 42 25.12 -16.46 -6.99
N ASN A 43 25.10 -16.26 -5.68
CA ASN A 43 25.38 -14.95 -5.07
C ASN A 43 26.82 -14.49 -5.35
N ASP A 44 27.80 -15.38 -5.23
CA ASP A 44 29.21 -15.06 -5.52
C ASP A 44 29.38 -14.72 -7.01
N ARG A 45 28.81 -15.51 -7.92
CA ARG A 45 28.81 -15.23 -9.36
C ARG A 45 28.11 -13.92 -9.72
N PHE A 46 27.01 -13.61 -9.04
CA PHE A 46 26.29 -12.36 -9.24
C PHE A 46 27.14 -11.15 -8.86
N ILE A 47 27.83 -11.19 -7.72
CA ILE A 47 28.74 -10.15 -7.27
C ILE A 47 29.89 -9.97 -8.28
N GLU A 48 30.50 -11.07 -8.72
CA GLU A 48 31.60 -11.02 -9.69
C GLU A 48 31.18 -10.37 -11.02
N ASN A 49 29.98 -10.66 -11.48
CA ASN A 49 29.49 -10.17 -12.77
C ASN A 49 28.95 -8.73 -12.75
N TYR A 50 28.31 -8.31 -11.66
CA TYR A 50 27.58 -7.04 -11.62
C TYR A 50 28.17 -6.00 -10.66
N PHE A 51 28.92 -6.44 -9.62
CA PHE A 51 29.44 -5.56 -8.56
C PHE A 51 30.84 -5.99 -8.11
N PRO A 52 31.79 -6.23 -9.04
CA PRO A 52 33.13 -6.71 -8.69
C PRO A 52 33.87 -5.75 -7.74
N GLU A 53 33.56 -4.44 -7.78
CA GLU A 53 34.11 -3.42 -6.91
C GLU A 53 33.70 -3.58 -5.43
N LEU A 54 32.59 -4.26 -5.15
CA LEU A 54 32.12 -4.50 -3.79
C LEU A 54 32.70 -5.76 -3.15
N LYS A 55 33.44 -6.58 -3.91
CA LYS A 55 34.00 -7.87 -3.41
C LYS A 55 34.88 -7.66 -2.17
N GLU A 56 35.72 -6.63 -2.19
CA GLU A 56 36.57 -6.30 -1.04
C GLU A 56 35.75 -5.85 0.17
N THR A 57 34.75 -5.01 -0.04
CA THR A 57 33.82 -4.55 1.00
C THR A 57 33.08 -5.73 1.64
N LEU A 58 32.53 -6.62 0.82
CA LEU A 58 31.81 -7.82 1.31
C LEU A 58 32.71 -8.75 2.11
N ASN A 59 33.99 -8.86 1.77
CA ASN A 59 34.96 -9.69 2.50
C ASN A 59 35.31 -9.16 3.90
N ARG A 60 34.99 -7.90 4.20
CA ARG A 60 35.14 -7.33 5.56
C ARG A 60 34.08 -7.83 6.53
N PHE A 61 32.97 -8.38 6.05
CA PHE A 61 31.90 -8.91 6.87
C PHE A 61 32.10 -10.41 7.12
N ASP A 62 32.55 -10.77 8.33
CA ASP A 62 32.80 -12.17 8.69
C ASP A 62 31.52 -12.98 8.83
N LYS A 63 30.41 -12.35 9.27
CA LYS A 63 29.11 -13.02 9.36
C LYS A 63 28.41 -13.05 8.01
N LYS A 64 28.07 -14.27 7.57
CA LYS A 64 27.37 -14.51 6.31
C LYS A 64 26.07 -13.74 6.19
N ILE A 65 25.30 -13.61 7.27
CA ILE A 65 24.02 -12.87 7.26
C ILE A 65 24.22 -11.41 6.82
N MET A 66 25.30 -10.75 7.25
CA MET A 66 25.59 -9.38 6.83
C MET A 66 25.83 -9.28 5.32
N LYS A 67 26.50 -10.29 4.73
CA LYS A 67 26.67 -10.37 3.27
C LYS A 67 25.33 -10.56 2.57
N LEU A 68 24.44 -11.40 3.09
CA LEU A 68 23.11 -11.63 2.54
C LEU A 68 22.22 -10.37 2.63
N ASP A 69 22.32 -9.60 3.73
CA ASP A 69 21.63 -8.31 3.85
C ASP A 69 22.06 -7.31 2.78
N ILE A 70 23.32 -7.34 2.35
CA ILE A 70 23.80 -6.50 1.25
C ILE A 70 23.35 -7.07 -0.09
N ILE A 71 23.46 -8.38 -0.30
CA ILE A 71 23.11 -9.06 -1.55
C ILE A 71 21.64 -8.84 -1.91
N ARG A 72 20.70 -8.86 -0.94
CA ARG A 72 19.30 -8.55 -1.20
C ARG A 72 19.11 -7.16 -1.81
N LEU A 73 19.86 -6.17 -1.33
CA LEU A 73 19.84 -4.80 -1.86
C LEU A 73 20.46 -4.75 -3.27
N LEU A 74 21.51 -5.50 -3.53
CA LEU A 74 22.16 -5.55 -4.85
C LEU A 74 21.24 -6.17 -5.91
N TYR A 75 20.50 -7.26 -5.60
CA TYR A 75 19.50 -7.82 -6.50
C TYR A 75 18.40 -6.80 -6.81
N LEU A 76 17.85 -6.14 -5.79
CA LEU A 76 16.81 -5.12 -5.96
C LEU A 76 17.33 -3.92 -6.76
N TYR A 77 18.55 -3.45 -6.49
CA TYR A 77 19.13 -2.36 -7.26
C TYR A 77 19.32 -2.72 -8.73
N GLN A 78 19.81 -3.93 -9.01
CA GLN A 78 20.10 -4.35 -10.38
C GLN A 78 18.85 -4.66 -11.19
N PHE A 79 17.91 -5.40 -10.61
CA PHE A 79 16.78 -5.97 -11.34
C PHE A 79 15.44 -5.41 -10.94
N GLY A 80 15.33 -4.77 -9.76
CA GLY A 80 14.04 -4.44 -9.14
C GLY A 80 13.27 -5.68 -8.73
N GLY A 81 11.99 -5.52 -8.44
CA GLY A 81 11.11 -6.61 -8.03
C GLY A 81 10.95 -6.71 -6.52
N ILE A 82 10.82 -7.92 -6.03
CA ILE A 82 10.59 -8.24 -4.63
C ILE A 82 11.76 -9.09 -4.14
N TYR A 83 12.39 -8.71 -3.04
CA TYR A 83 13.20 -9.63 -2.24
C TYR A 83 12.36 -10.16 -1.10
N SER A 84 12.45 -11.45 -0.83
CA SER A 84 11.83 -12.07 0.35
C SER A 84 12.79 -13.06 0.99
N ASP A 85 12.87 -13.00 2.33
CA ASP A 85 13.46 -14.09 3.08
C ASP A 85 12.65 -15.38 2.85
N ILE A 86 13.32 -16.54 2.93
CA ILE A 86 12.73 -17.82 2.58
C ILE A 86 11.62 -18.29 3.55
N ASP A 87 11.60 -17.74 4.75
CA ASP A 87 10.65 -17.99 5.82
C ASP A 87 9.49 -16.99 5.86
N VAL A 88 9.17 -16.38 4.72
CA VAL A 88 8.00 -15.51 4.56
C VAL A 88 6.90 -16.26 3.83
N LEU A 89 5.80 -16.51 4.55
CA LEU A 89 4.61 -17.21 4.05
C LEU A 89 3.66 -16.22 3.34
N PRO A 90 3.38 -16.37 2.04
CA PRO A 90 2.41 -15.52 1.34
C PRO A 90 0.98 -16.00 1.57
N LEU A 91 0.08 -15.05 1.85
CA LEU A 91 -1.34 -15.26 2.03
C LEU A 91 -2.17 -14.69 0.87
N LYS A 92 -1.70 -13.59 0.25
CA LYS A 92 -2.38 -12.90 -0.85
C LYS A 92 -1.41 -12.50 -1.95
N ASN A 93 -2.00 -12.09 -3.09
CA ASN A 93 -1.23 -11.53 -4.21
C ASN A 93 -0.70 -10.13 -3.85
N ILE A 94 0.61 -9.91 -4.02
CA ILE A 94 1.29 -8.64 -3.73
C ILE A 94 1.76 -7.90 -4.99
N GLY A 95 1.42 -8.38 -6.19
CA GLY A 95 1.91 -7.79 -7.44
C GLY A 95 1.56 -6.31 -7.61
N ASN A 96 0.43 -5.87 -7.09
CA ASN A 96 0.03 -4.46 -7.12
C ASN A 96 0.92 -3.55 -6.26
N LEU A 97 1.59 -4.09 -5.24
CA LEU A 97 2.51 -3.33 -4.39
C LEU A 97 3.76 -2.85 -5.15
N LEU A 98 4.12 -3.52 -6.25
CA LEU A 98 5.23 -3.12 -7.14
C LEU A 98 5.02 -1.75 -7.80
N ASN A 99 3.78 -1.26 -7.84
CA ASN A 99 3.41 -0.02 -8.52
C ASN A 99 3.19 1.16 -7.56
N ILE A 100 3.23 0.93 -6.24
CA ILE A 100 2.90 1.98 -5.25
C ILE A 100 3.96 3.09 -5.26
N ASN A 101 5.25 2.72 -5.18
CA ASN A 101 6.34 3.69 -5.09
C ASN A 101 7.65 3.10 -5.66
N ASP A 102 8.76 3.83 -5.54
CA ASP A 102 10.07 3.35 -5.97
C ASP A 102 10.58 2.24 -5.03
N THR A 103 10.33 2.37 -3.73
CA THR A 103 10.59 1.32 -2.74
C THR A 103 9.41 1.19 -1.77
N VAL A 104 9.07 -0.05 -1.41
CA VAL A 104 8.05 -0.38 -0.40
C VAL A 104 8.66 -1.28 0.64
N ILE A 105 8.51 -0.92 1.90
CA ILE A 105 9.01 -1.65 3.08
C ILE A 105 7.86 -1.75 4.08
N CYS A 106 7.88 -2.75 4.95
CA CYS A 106 6.90 -2.92 6.00
C CYS A 106 7.54 -2.75 7.38
N GLU A 107 6.79 -2.20 8.32
CA GLU A 107 7.18 -2.21 9.73
C GLU A 107 7.19 -3.63 10.29
N GLU A 108 8.05 -3.88 11.28
CA GLU A 108 7.95 -5.03 12.16
C GLU A 108 6.78 -4.88 13.13
N ASP A 109 6.32 -5.99 13.71
CA ASP A 109 5.41 -5.92 14.86
C ASP A 109 6.06 -5.06 15.96
N ARG A 110 5.32 -4.08 16.46
CA ARG A 110 5.82 -3.11 17.45
C ARG A 110 6.44 -3.77 18.69
N ARG A 111 5.93 -4.96 19.07
CA ARG A 111 6.48 -5.72 20.19
C ARG A 111 7.92 -6.19 19.94
N ASN A 112 8.32 -6.41 18.69
CA ASN A 112 9.71 -6.71 18.34
C ASN A 112 10.62 -5.50 18.60
N GLY A 113 10.14 -4.28 18.31
CA GLY A 113 10.89 -3.04 18.55
C GLY A 113 11.19 -2.75 20.01
N ILE A 114 10.25 -3.03 20.90
CA ILE A 114 10.39 -2.80 22.34
C ILE A 114 11.64 -3.51 22.91
N ASN A 115 11.94 -4.72 22.43
CA ASN A 115 13.10 -5.50 22.85
C ASN A 115 14.44 -4.82 22.50
N PHE A 116 14.44 -3.89 21.54
CA PHE A 116 15.60 -3.13 21.09
C PHE A 116 15.56 -1.65 21.55
N GLY A 117 14.56 -1.29 22.37
CA GLY A 117 14.42 0.08 22.90
C GLY A 117 13.95 1.10 21.84
N VAL A 118 13.34 0.64 20.76
CA VAL A 118 12.78 1.47 19.69
C VAL A 118 11.29 1.18 19.52
N ASN A 119 10.51 2.20 19.19
CA ASN A 119 9.05 2.03 19.05
C ASN A 119 8.67 1.39 17.70
N ASP A 120 9.38 1.76 16.65
CA ASP A 120 9.06 1.35 15.27
C ASP A 120 10.35 0.89 14.59
N ILE A 121 10.34 -0.30 14.02
CA ILE A 121 11.46 -0.89 13.25
C ILE A 121 10.95 -1.28 11.88
N LEU A 122 11.72 -0.96 10.85
CA LEU A 122 11.47 -1.43 9.49
C LEU A 122 12.03 -2.84 9.29
N SER A 123 11.21 -3.73 8.74
CA SER A 123 11.63 -5.08 8.39
C SER A 123 12.48 -5.10 7.12
N ASN A 124 13.60 -5.81 7.16
CA ASN A 124 14.38 -6.08 5.95
C ASN A 124 14.12 -7.49 5.36
N ALA A 125 13.16 -8.24 5.92
CA ALA A 125 12.79 -9.57 5.44
C ALA A 125 12.11 -9.53 4.07
N VAL A 126 11.30 -8.49 3.80
CA VAL A 126 10.67 -8.24 2.51
C VAL A 126 10.88 -6.80 2.10
N ILE A 127 11.44 -6.59 0.93
CA ILE A 127 11.63 -5.27 0.32
C ILE A 127 11.16 -5.34 -1.13
N ILE A 128 10.32 -4.40 -1.54
CA ILE A 128 9.85 -4.24 -2.91
C ILE A 128 10.53 -3.00 -3.48
N SER A 129 11.11 -3.07 -4.68
CA SER A 129 11.79 -1.91 -5.25
C SER A 129 11.75 -1.91 -6.78
N LYS A 130 11.71 -0.71 -7.37
CA LYS A 130 12.04 -0.53 -8.78
C LYS A 130 13.53 -0.74 -9.00
N PRO A 131 13.96 -1.17 -10.20
CA PRO A 131 15.38 -1.25 -10.52
C PRO A 131 16.01 0.15 -10.47
N LYS A 132 17.26 0.22 -9.97
CA LYS A 132 18.03 1.47 -9.83
C LYS A 132 17.39 2.51 -8.90
N SER A 133 16.61 2.06 -7.89
CA SER A 133 16.06 2.93 -6.86
C SER A 133 17.18 3.71 -6.15
N ASP A 134 16.98 5.03 -5.99
CA ASP A 134 17.91 5.90 -5.30
C ASP A 134 18.02 5.56 -3.82
N PHE A 135 16.92 5.14 -3.18
CA PHE A 135 16.95 4.70 -1.79
C PHE A 135 17.78 3.41 -1.62
N ILE A 136 17.58 2.41 -2.49
CA ILE A 136 18.41 1.19 -2.44
C ILE A 136 19.88 1.51 -2.67
N LYS A 137 20.20 2.42 -3.61
CA LYS A 137 21.57 2.90 -3.83
C LYS A 137 22.14 3.58 -2.58
N TYR A 138 21.35 4.44 -1.93
CA TYR A 138 21.74 5.11 -0.69
C TYR A 138 22.07 4.11 0.44
N LEU A 139 21.26 3.04 0.58
CA LEU A 139 21.55 1.96 1.54
C LEU A 139 22.87 1.25 1.23
N ILE A 140 23.11 0.89 -0.03
CA ILE A 140 24.36 0.23 -0.46
C ILE A 140 25.56 1.13 -0.16
N ASP A 141 25.51 2.40 -0.54
CA ASP A 141 26.59 3.35 -0.30
C ASP A 141 26.87 3.57 1.19
N SER A 142 25.81 3.62 2.00
CA SER A 142 25.92 3.73 3.47
C SER A 142 26.62 2.52 4.06
N ILE A 143 26.30 1.31 3.61
CA ILE A 143 26.98 0.07 4.05
C ILE A 143 28.46 0.09 3.65
N VAL A 144 28.80 0.53 2.44
CA VAL A 144 30.19 0.65 1.99
C VAL A 144 30.97 1.60 2.91
N ILE A 145 30.39 2.75 3.25
CA ILE A 145 31.02 3.70 4.19
C ILE A 145 31.18 3.07 5.59
N MET A 146 30.13 2.41 6.09
CA MET A 146 30.14 1.82 7.42
C MET A 146 31.07 0.60 7.50
N SER A 147 31.33 -0.12 6.41
CA SER A 147 32.23 -1.28 6.37
C SER A 147 33.65 -0.96 6.86
N ASN A 148 34.07 0.30 6.78
CA ASN A 148 35.35 0.75 7.28
C ASN A 148 35.38 0.92 8.83
N LYS A 149 34.22 0.81 9.49
CA LYS A 149 34.05 1.02 10.93
C LYS A 149 33.62 -0.27 11.65
N ILE A 150 33.64 -1.41 10.97
CA ILE A 150 33.25 -2.70 11.55
C ILE A 150 34.23 -3.04 12.68
N PRO A 151 33.74 -3.40 13.88
CA PRO A 151 34.61 -3.84 14.96
C PRO A 151 35.15 -5.25 14.72
N ASP A 152 36.35 -5.58 15.30
CA ASP A 152 36.96 -6.90 15.17
C ASP A 152 36.10 -8.05 15.68
N LYS A 153 35.18 -7.76 16.63
CA LYS A 153 34.23 -8.75 17.16
C LYS A 153 32.81 -8.39 16.78
N ILE A 154 32.19 -9.24 15.96
CA ILE A 154 30.84 -9.06 15.45
C ILE A 154 29.87 -9.94 16.27
N ASP A 155 29.02 -9.31 17.06
CA ASP A 155 27.86 -9.93 17.72
C ASP A 155 26.55 -9.67 16.93
N ASN A 156 25.44 -10.10 17.47
CA ASN A 156 24.15 -9.91 16.81
C ASN A 156 23.70 -8.44 16.79
N THR A 157 24.08 -7.66 17.79
CA THR A 157 23.78 -6.21 17.83
C THR A 157 24.49 -5.48 16.71
N ILE A 158 25.74 -5.85 16.40
CA ILE A 158 26.48 -5.30 15.26
C ILE A 158 25.81 -5.66 13.95
N VAL A 159 25.33 -6.91 13.77
CA VAL A 159 24.57 -7.30 12.57
C VAL A 159 23.35 -6.39 12.37
N LEU A 160 22.54 -6.24 13.40
CA LEU A 160 21.32 -5.42 13.34
C LEU A 160 21.59 -3.96 12.98
N ASN A 161 22.67 -3.37 13.53
CA ASN A 161 22.97 -1.95 13.35
C ASN A 161 23.79 -1.63 12.09
N PHE A 162 24.44 -2.62 11.46
CA PHE A 162 25.30 -2.37 10.31
C PHE A 162 24.67 -2.77 8.97
N THR A 163 23.80 -3.79 8.95
CA THR A 163 23.19 -4.30 7.71
C THR A 163 21.73 -4.70 7.89
N GLY A 164 21.31 -4.95 9.13
CA GLY A 164 20.00 -5.47 9.48
C GLY A 164 18.91 -4.39 9.63
N PRO A 165 17.80 -4.72 10.29
CA PRO A 165 16.61 -3.87 10.40
C PRO A 165 16.86 -2.53 11.14
N LEU A 166 17.73 -2.48 12.14
CA LEU A 166 18.07 -1.21 12.84
C LEU A 166 18.85 -0.27 11.91
N PHE A 167 19.79 -0.82 11.11
CA PHE A 167 20.46 -0.05 10.06
C PHE A 167 19.44 0.52 9.08
N LEU A 168 18.54 -0.30 8.54
CA LEU A 168 17.51 0.13 7.60
C LEU A 168 16.67 1.27 8.16
N ASN A 169 16.27 1.16 9.42
CA ASN A 169 15.49 2.17 10.13
C ASN A 169 16.24 3.51 10.25
N ASP A 170 17.50 3.48 10.66
CA ASP A 170 18.32 4.68 10.82
C ASP A 170 18.62 5.36 9.48
N GLN A 171 18.88 4.55 8.44
CA GLN A 171 19.10 5.09 7.09
C GLN A 171 17.82 5.70 6.52
N HIS A 172 16.65 5.09 6.70
CA HIS A 172 15.38 5.67 6.26
C HIS A 172 15.10 7.01 6.98
N ARG A 173 15.36 7.10 8.30
CA ARG A 173 15.20 8.35 9.06
C ARG A 173 16.09 9.48 8.51
N SER A 174 17.26 9.15 8.00
CA SER A 174 18.27 10.09 7.49
C SER A 174 18.14 10.34 5.98
N TYR A 175 17.34 9.55 5.26
CA TYR A 175 17.18 9.66 3.81
C TYR A 175 16.37 10.91 3.46
N PRO A 176 16.88 11.78 2.54
CA PRO A 176 16.24 13.06 2.25
C PRO A 176 14.94 12.94 1.43
N HIS A 177 14.81 11.89 0.59
CA HIS A 177 13.68 11.73 -0.33
C HIS A 177 12.73 10.62 0.14
N LYS A 178 12.13 10.78 1.33
CA LYS A 178 11.25 9.78 1.93
C LYS A 178 9.99 9.52 1.13
N ASP A 179 9.56 10.47 0.32
CA ASP A 179 8.43 10.37 -0.60
C ASP A 179 8.58 9.25 -1.64
N THR A 180 9.82 8.83 -1.94
CA THR A 180 10.10 7.70 -2.84
C THR A 180 10.00 6.33 -2.14
N VAL A 181 9.79 6.32 -0.82
CA VAL A 181 9.70 5.12 0.01
C VAL A 181 8.34 5.04 0.69
N THR A 182 7.58 3.99 0.44
CA THR A 182 6.33 3.72 1.17
C THR A 182 6.59 2.76 2.32
N ILE A 183 6.22 3.17 3.53
CA ILE A 183 6.24 2.30 4.70
C ILE A 183 4.82 1.75 4.92
N LEU A 184 4.69 0.43 4.91
CA LEU A 184 3.45 -0.27 5.23
C LEU A 184 3.40 -0.58 6.73
N ASP A 185 2.20 -0.51 7.29
CA ASP A 185 1.91 -0.96 8.67
C ASP A 185 2.26 -2.47 8.82
N SER A 186 2.74 -2.88 9.99
CA SER A 186 3.18 -4.25 10.27
C SER A 186 2.13 -5.32 9.92
N ASN A 187 0.84 -4.99 10.03
CA ASN A 187 -0.24 -5.92 9.68
C ASN A 187 -0.23 -6.38 8.21
N TYR A 188 0.49 -5.71 7.32
CA TYR A 188 0.59 -6.13 5.93
C TYR A 188 1.48 -7.35 5.74
N PHE A 189 2.69 -7.37 6.36
CA PHE A 189 3.69 -8.43 6.17
C PHE A 189 4.10 -9.13 7.46
N ASN A 190 3.98 -8.46 8.61
CA ASN A 190 4.44 -8.91 9.92
C ASN A 190 3.31 -8.85 10.97
N PRO A 191 2.14 -9.50 10.73
CA PRO A 191 0.96 -9.41 11.62
C PRO A 191 1.17 -10.15 12.95
N MET A 192 2.21 -10.95 13.05
CA MET A 192 2.54 -11.81 14.20
C MET A 192 3.98 -11.57 14.60
N ASN A 193 4.25 -11.61 15.90
CA ASN A 193 5.61 -11.68 16.41
C ASN A 193 6.00 -13.15 16.74
N LEU A 194 7.24 -13.36 17.18
CA LEU A 194 7.71 -14.69 17.52
C LEU A 194 6.88 -15.36 18.64
N ASP A 195 6.45 -14.59 19.64
CA ASP A 195 5.61 -15.08 20.74
C ASP A 195 4.24 -15.61 20.24
N ASP A 196 3.63 -14.92 19.28
CA ASP A 196 2.37 -15.35 18.67
C ASP A 196 2.55 -16.64 17.88
N LEU A 197 3.67 -16.76 17.13
CA LEU A 197 3.99 -17.97 16.38
C LEU A 197 4.25 -19.18 17.30
N VAL A 198 5.04 -18.99 18.36
CA VAL A 198 5.35 -20.04 19.36
C VAL A 198 4.08 -20.52 20.06
N LYS A 199 3.16 -19.61 20.36
CA LYS A 199 1.88 -19.92 21.02
C LYS A 199 0.78 -20.30 20.02
N GLU A 200 1.07 -20.27 18.73
CA GLU A 200 0.09 -20.43 17.65
C GLU A 200 -1.15 -19.53 17.79
N ASN A 201 -0.92 -18.32 18.29
CA ASN A 201 -1.95 -17.31 18.52
C ASN A 201 -2.14 -16.47 17.27
N ILE A 202 -2.96 -16.94 16.33
CA ILE A 202 -3.22 -16.25 15.06
C ILE A 202 -4.19 -15.08 15.31
N PRO A 203 -3.77 -13.83 15.04
CA PRO A 203 -4.60 -12.66 15.32
C PRO A 203 -5.76 -12.55 14.32
N LYS A 204 -6.90 -12.01 14.76
CA LYS A 204 -8.09 -11.85 13.91
C LYS A 204 -7.84 -10.95 12.70
N ASN A 205 -6.97 -9.94 12.84
CA ASN A 205 -6.62 -9.01 11.76
C ASN A 205 -5.71 -9.62 10.67
N ILE A 206 -5.33 -10.91 10.81
CA ILE A 206 -4.58 -11.62 9.76
C ILE A 206 -5.34 -11.67 8.42
N GLU A 207 -6.66 -11.50 8.45
CA GLU A 207 -7.48 -11.38 7.24
C GLU A 207 -7.02 -10.22 6.32
N PHE A 208 -6.37 -9.19 6.87
CA PHE A 208 -5.84 -8.05 6.12
C PHE A 208 -4.40 -8.24 5.66
N SER A 209 -3.71 -9.29 6.12
CA SER A 209 -2.29 -9.50 5.83
C SER A 209 -2.09 -10.09 4.44
N PHE A 210 -1.00 -9.69 3.81
CA PHE A 210 -0.54 -10.23 2.53
C PHE A 210 0.50 -11.33 2.75
N LEU A 211 1.35 -11.15 3.75
CA LEU A 211 2.44 -12.05 4.09
C LEU A 211 2.47 -12.29 5.60
N VAL A 212 3.18 -13.34 6.02
CA VAL A 212 3.55 -13.60 7.41
C VAL A 212 5.02 -13.99 7.48
N HIS A 213 5.83 -13.21 8.19
CA HIS A 213 7.22 -13.57 8.51
C HIS A 213 7.22 -14.59 9.65
N LEU A 214 7.89 -15.72 9.47
CA LEU A 214 7.88 -16.84 10.41
C LEU A 214 9.04 -16.82 11.40
N TYR A 215 9.99 -15.90 11.26
CA TYR A 215 11.15 -15.70 12.13
C TYR A 215 11.95 -16.97 12.41
N ASP A 216 12.18 -17.82 11.42
CA ASP A 216 12.94 -19.09 11.54
C ASP A 216 14.42 -18.90 11.91
N GLY A 217 14.90 -17.70 11.95
CA GLY A 217 16.13 -17.22 12.59
C GLY A 217 17.37 -18.11 12.42
N SER A 218 17.64 -18.66 11.25
CA SER A 218 18.74 -19.60 10.98
C SER A 218 20.13 -19.07 11.38
N TRP A 219 20.30 -17.77 11.56
CA TRP A 219 21.53 -17.10 11.97
C TRP A 219 21.53 -16.61 13.42
N TRP A 220 20.34 -16.55 14.07
CA TRP A 220 20.16 -16.00 15.42
C TRP A 220 20.37 -17.03 16.54
N GLN A 221 20.62 -18.29 16.24
CA GLN A 221 20.67 -19.40 17.21
C GLN A 221 19.37 -19.56 18.00
N SER A 222 18.24 -19.28 17.39
CA SER A 222 16.92 -19.55 17.97
C SER A 222 16.64 -21.07 17.95
N GLU A 223 16.07 -21.59 19.04
CA GLU A 223 15.49 -22.95 19.05
C GLU A 223 14.18 -23.02 18.27
N TRP A 224 13.62 -21.84 17.91
CA TRP A 224 12.41 -21.72 17.13
C TRP A 224 12.62 -22.15 15.69
N ASN A 225 11.68 -22.95 15.20
CA ASN A 225 11.64 -23.44 13.85
C ASN A 225 10.18 -23.70 13.45
N SER A 226 9.63 -22.90 12.52
CA SER A 226 8.25 -23.04 12.06
C SER A 226 7.96 -24.41 11.48
N SER A 227 6.77 -24.92 11.71
CA SER A 227 6.31 -26.21 11.16
C SER A 227 5.39 -26.00 9.97
N LYS A 228 5.32 -26.97 9.06
CA LYS A 228 4.34 -26.98 7.97
C LYS A 228 2.89 -26.94 8.51
N ASN A 229 2.61 -27.66 9.60
CA ASN A 229 1.28 -27.64 10.23
C ASN A 229 0.88 -26.23 10.70
N LEU A 230 1.82 -25.45 11.27
CA LEU A 230 1.55 -24.06 11.64
C LEU A 230 1.24 -23.21 10.41
N MET A 231 1.99 -23.36 9.33
CA MET A 231 1.74 -22.63 8.09
C MET A 231 0.38 -22.95 7.49
N GLU A 232 -0.01 -24.25 7.44
CA GLU A 232 -1.31 -24.69 7.00
C GLU A 232 -2.43 -24.11 7.91
N LYS A 233 -2.23 -24.10 9.21
CA LYS A 233 -3.16 -23.48 10.17
C LYS A 233 -3.31 -21.98 9.93
N ILE A 234 -2.20 -21.25 9.70
CA ILE A 234 -2.23 -19.81 9.39
C ILE A 234 -3.05 -19.56 8.12
N ILE A 235 -2.79 -20.33 7.06
CA ILE A 235 -3.53 -20.22 5.79
C ILE A 235 -5.03 -20.54 6.00
N ASP A 236 -5.34 -21.60 6.73
CA ASP A 236 -6.72 -22.00 7.00
C ASP A 236 -7.48 -20.95 7.80
N ASP A 237 -6.87 -20.40 8.86
CA ASP A 237 -7.51 -19.38 9.68
C ASP A 237 -7.67 -18.06 8.93
N HIS A 238 -6.68 -17.67 8.13
CA HIS A 238 -6.79 -16.54 7.20
C HIS A 238 -7.95 -16.75 6.22
N ASN A 239 -8.04 -17.92 5.58
CA ASN A 239 -9.10 -18.23 4.61
C ASN A 239 -10.48 -18.29 5.28
N LYS A 240 -10.59 -18.84 6.49
CA LYS A 240 -11.86 -18.84 7.25
C LYS A 240 -12.34 -17.43 7.54
N LEU A 241 -11.46 -16.54 8.00
CA LEU A 241 -11.80 -15.15 8.32
C LEU A 241 -12.29 -14.39 7.08
N ILE A 242 -11.70 -14.66 5.92
CA ILE A 242 -12.16 -14.07 4.65
C ILE A 242 -13.50 -14.67 4.23
N ASN A 243 -13.70 -15.98 4.35
CA ASN A 243 -14.88 -16.70 3.85
C ASN A 243 -16.13 -16.57 4.75
N THR A 244 -15.98 -16.31 6.06
CA THR A 244 -17.14 -16.17 6.98
C THR A 244 -17.97 -14.91 6.72
N GLN A 245 -17.65 -14.09 5.74
CA GLN A 245 -18.27 -12.78 5.54
C GLN A 245 -19.21 -12.68 4.34
N SER A 246 -19.46 -13.77 3.59
CA SER A 246 -20.35 -13.66 2.42
C SER A 246 -21.03 -14.94 1.97
N GLU A 247 -22.31 -14.81 1.72
CA GLU A 247 -23.09 -15.54 0.72
C GLU A 247 -23.08 -14.69 -0.57
N GLY A 248 -21.98 -14.65 -1.33
CA GLY A 248 -21.93 -13.90 -2.59
C GLY A 248 -20.55 -13.97 -3.26
N ASP A 249 -20.55 -14.05 -4.54
CA ASP A 249 -19.48 -14.15 -5.55
C ASP A 249 -18.03 -14.36 -5.10
N THR A 250 -17.49 -15.53 -5.43
CA THR A 250 -16.12 -15.94 -5.20
C THR A 250 -15.15 -15.34 -6.22
N ILE A 251 -14.03 -14.78 -5.75
CA ILE A 251 -12.85 -14.53 -6.59
C ILE A 251 -12.29 -15.86 -7.09
N ASN A 252 -11.64 -15.88 -8.25
CA ASN A 252 -11.09 -17.08 -8.91
C ASN A 252 -10.18 -17.99 -8.05
N ASP A 253 -9.79 -17.56 -6.85
CA ASP A 253 -8.97 -18.34 -5.89
C ASP A 253 -9.75 -18.78 -4.63
N GLY A 254 -11.09 -18.63 -4.63
CA GLY A 254 -11.96 -19.06 -3.51
C GLY A 254 -12.00 -18.09 -2.32
N ARG A 255 -11.43 -16.90 -2.41
CA ARG A 255 -11.40 -15.89 -1.35
C ARG A 255 -12.36 -14.75 -1.66
N TYR A 256 -13.17 -14.35 -0.67
CA TYR A 256 -14.10 -13.24 -0.81
C TYR A 256 -13.54 -11.96 -0.18
N LEU A 257 -13.33 -10.96 -1.01
CA LEU A 257 -13.23 -9.56 -0.59
C LEU A 257 -14.44 -8.83 -1.19
N PRO A 258 -15.22 -8.06 -0.39
CA PRO A 258 -16.39 -7.37 -0.92
C PRO A 258 -15.98 -6.44 -2.05
N LYS A 259 -16.85 -6.30 -3.04
CA LYS A 259 -16.59 -5.39 -4.14
C LYS A 259 -16.81 -3.95 -3.69
N ILE A 260 -15.85 -3.07 -4.00
CA ILE A 260 -15.95 -1.63 -3.73
C ILE A 260 -16.18 -0.89 -5.03
N SER A 261 -17.28 -0.16 -5.13
CA SER A 261 -17.57 0.74 -6.25
C SER A 261 -17.09 2.16 -5.93
N CYS A 262 -16.10 2.65 -6.66
CA CYS A 262 -15.64 4.03 -6.61
C CYS A 262 -16.57 4.90 -7.45
N LEU A 263 -17.23 5.89 -6.85
CA LEU A 263 -18.26 6.73 -7.47
C LEU A 263 -17.66 8.05 -7.93
N CYS A 264 -17.55 8.23 -9.25
CA CYS A 264 -16.92 9.39 -9.88
C CYS A 264 -17.95 10.12 -10.75
N VAL A 265 -18.23 11.39 -10.45
CA VAL A 265 -19.00 12.29 -11.29
C VAL A 265 -18.05 13.29 -11.91
N THR A 266 -18.02 13.43 -13.22
CA THR A 266 -17.08 14.32 -13.91
C THR A 266 -17.75 15.32 -14.85
N LYS A 267 -17.32 16.59 -14.70
CA LYS A 267 -17.55 17.70 -15.66
C LYS A 267 -16.24 18.33 -16.12
N ASN A 268 -15.12 17.82 -15.60
CA ASN A 268 -13.82 18.44 -15.70
C ASN A 268 -13.05 18.06 -16.95
N THR A 269 -11.87 18.65 -17.05
CA THR A 269 -10.97 18.46 -18.19
C THR A 269 -10.35 17.07 -18.19
N TYR A 270 -9.85 16.68 -19.35
CA TYR A 270 -9.12 15.44 -19.58
C TYR A 270 -8.06 15.12 -18.51
N ASN A 271 -7.29 16.11 -18.05
CA ASN A 271 -6.18 15.88 -17.11
C ASN A 271 -6.66 15.45 -15.73
N PHE A 272 -7.75 15.99 -15.21
CA PHE A 272 -8.27 15.63 -13.90
C PHE A 272 -8.80 14.20 -13.90
N ILE A 273 -9.74 13.89 -14.77
CA ILE A 273 -10.33 12.54 -14.83
C ILE A 273 -9.28 11.47 -15.18
N SER A 274 -8.27 11.77 -16.01
CA SER A 274 -7.18 10.84 -16.32
C SER A 274 -6.40 10.48 -15.05
N ARG A 275 -6.04 11.48 -14.24
CA ARG A 275 -5.34 11.27 -12.96
C ARG A 275 -6.19 10.44 -11.98
N SER A 276 -7.47 10.76 -11.84
CA SER A 276 -8.38 10.04 -10.96
C SER A 276 -8.51 8.56 -11.38
N ILE A 277 -8.59 8.29 -12.69
CA ILE A 277 -8.57 6.92 -13.22
C ILE A 277 -7.23 6.23 -12.94
N GLU A 278 -6.10 6.92 -13.11
CA GLU A 278 -4.79 6.36 -12.78
C GLU A 278 -4.67 6.03 -11.30
N CYS A 279 -5.18 6.88 -10.40
CA CYS A 279 -5.27 6.57 -8.98
C CYS A 279 -6.10 5.29 -8.72
N PHE A 280 -7.23 5.13 -9.42
CA PHE A 280 -8.07 3.93 -9.32
C PHE A 280 -7.33 2.67 -9.80
N LEU A 281 -6.68 2.73 -10.96
CA LEU A 281 -5.96 1.61 -11.54
C LEU A 281 -4.77 1.18 -10.66
N ASN A 282 -4.10 2.14 -10.03
CA ASN A 282 -2.97 1.90 -9.12
C ASN A 282 -3.39 1.51 -7.69
N ASN A 283 -4.68 1.62 -7.35
CA ASN A 283 -5.14 1.20 -6.03
C ASN A 283 -4.98 -0.30 -5.84
N ILE A 284 -4.46 -0.73 -4.68
CA ILE A 284 -4.11 -2.13 -4.41
C ILE A 284 -5.31 -3.03 -4.07
N TYR A 285 -6.47 -2.45 -3.74
CA TYR A 285 -7.66 -3.24 -3.42
C TYR A 285 -8.10 -4.02 -4.67
N PRO A 286 -8.15 -5.38 -4.62
CA PRO A 286 -8.26 -6.17 -5.83
C PRO A 286 -9.68 -6.20 -6.43
N ASN A 287 -10.72 -6.22 -5.59
CA ASN A 287 -12.12 -6.34 -6.01
C ASN A 287 -12.80 -4.96 -6.03
N LYS A 288 -12.55 -4.18 -7.08
CA LYS A 288 -13.05 -2.81 -7.20
C LYS A 288 -13.57 -2.52 -8.60
N GLU A 289 -14.46 -1.53 -8.70
CA GLU A 289 -14.90 -0.93 -9.95
C GLU A 289 -14.95 0.59 -9.85
N LEU A 290 -14.84 1.29 -10.97
CA LEU A 290 -15.01 2.73 -11.09
C LEU A 290 -16.24 3.03 -11.92
N ILE A 291 -17.18 3.79 -11.35
CA ILE A 291 -18.39 4.26 -12.05
C ILE A 291 -18.17 5.72 -12.41
N VAL A 292 -17.96 6.00 -13.69
CA VAL A 292 -17.76 7.36 -14.21
C VAL A 292 -19.05 7.88 -14.80
N VAL A 293 -19.73 8.80 -14.11
CA VAL A 293 -20.94 9.48 -14.60
C VAL A 293 -20.57 10.81 -15.22
N TYR A 294 -21.01 11.05 -16.47
CA TYR A 294 -20.69 12.27 -17.22
C TYR A 294 -21.87 12.75 -18.07
N GLU A 295 -21.91 14.06 -18.35
CA GLU A 295 -22.93 14.66 -19.21
C GLU A 295 -22.61 14.46 -20.71
N SER A 296 -23.63 14.29 -21.55
CA SER A 296 -23.54 13.90 -22.98
C SER A 296 -22.72 14.84 -23.89
N ASN A 297 -22.41 16.06 -23.42
CA ASN A 297 -21.60 17.04 -24.17
C ASN A 297 -20.12 17.07 -23.75
N ASN A 298 -19.65 16.06 -23.03
CA ASN A 298 -18.26 16.01 -22.57
C ASN A 298 -17.30 15.63 -23.72
N GLU A 299 -16.57 16.61 -24.24
CA GLU A 299 -15.66 16.46 -25.38
C GLU A 299 -14.48 15.52 -25.12
N TYR A 300 -14.09 15.37 -23.84
CA TYR A 300 -12.90 14.59 -23.46
C TYR A 300 -13.17 13.10 -23.25
N ILE A 301 -14.42 12.73 -23.03
CA ILE A 301 -14.77 11.38 -22.59
C ILE A 301 -14.44 10.31 -23.64
N SER A 302 -14.57 10.64 -24.94
CA SER A 302 -14.22 9.69 -26.02
C SER A 302 -12.74 9.31 -25.98
N LYS A 303 -11.88 10.30 -25.74
CA LYS A 303 -10.43 10.08 -25.58
C LYS A 303 -10.11 9.30 -24.29
N ILE A 304 -10.82 9.61 -23.20
CA ILE A 304 -10.70 8.88 -21.92
C ILE A 304 -11.06 7.41 -22.12
N LYS A 305 -12.21 7.10 -22.73
CA LYS A 305 -12.65 5.72 -23.01
C LYS A 305 -11.63 4.94 -23.84
N THR A 306 -11.03 5.61 -24.84
CA THR A 306 -10.01 4.97 -25.69
C THR A 306 -8.72 4.67 -24.94
N ASN A 307 -8.28 5.57 -24.07
CA ASN A 307 -7.01 5.42 -23.34
C ASN A 307 -7.13 4.51 -22.11
N TYR A 308 -8.33 4.42 -21.52
CA TYR A 308 -8.61 3.67 -20.29
C TYR A 308 -9.75 2.67 -20.53
N ASP A 309 -9.60 1.85 -21.58
CA ASP A 309 -10.47 0.69 -21.84
C ASP A 309 -10.13 -0.44 -20.85
N ASN A 310 -10.97 -0.60 -19.82
CA ASN A 310 -10.75 -1.53 -18.73
C ASN A 310 -12.08 -2.06 -18.20
N ASP A 311 -12.21 -3.37 -18.05
CA ASP A 311 -13.45 -4.06 -17.62
C ASP A 311 -13.96 -3.60 -16.24
N ASN A 312 -13.08 -3.04 -15.40
CA ASN A 312 -13.44 -2.51 -14.09
C ASN A 312 -13.85 -1.04 -14.12
N ILE A 313 -13.95 -0.40 -15.28
CA ILE A 313 -14.37 1.00 -15.42
C ILE A 313 -15.67 1.05 -16.24
N LYS A 314 -16.75 1.51 -15.61
CA LYS A 314 -18.05 1.68 -16.23
C LYS A 314 -18.30 3.17 -16.51
N TYR A 315 -18.61 3.50 -17.76
CA TYR A 315 -18.87 4.87 -18.20
C TYR A 315 -20.37 5.08 -18.44
N ILE A 316 -21.01 5.96 -17.68
CA ILE A 316 -22.44 6.26 -17.69
C ILE A 316 -22.68 7.64 -18.28
N GLU A 317 -23.30 7.69 -19.44
CA GLU A 317 -23.69 8.94 -20.09
C GLU A 317 -25.07 9.41 -19.62
N VAL A 318 -25.17 10.66 -19.22
CA VAL A 318 -26.41 11.29 -18.77
C VAL A 318 -26.75 12.46 -19.67
N ASN A 319 -28.01 12.53 -20.11
CA ASN A 319 -28.48 13.66 -20.92
C ASN A 319 -28.37 14.98 -20.15
N ILE A 320 -27.90 16.01 -20.83
CA ILE A 320 -27.74 17.35 -20.29
C ILE A 320 -29.11 18.07 -20.08
N ASP A 321 -30.14 17.63 -20.79
CA ASP A 321 -31.50 18.22 -20.70
C ASP A 321 -32.53 17.12 -20.37
N PRO A 322 -33.26 17.25 -19.25
CA PRO A 322 -33.14 18.34 -18.23
C PRO A 322 -31.82 18.23 -17.43
N LYS A 323 -31.26 19.40 -17.09
CA LYS A 323 -30.04 19.49 -16.29
C LYS A 323 -30.24 18.86 -14.93
N LYS A 324 -29.35 17.95 -14.54
CA LYS A 324 -29.34 17.30 -13.24
C LYS A 324 -28.45 18.05 -12.25
N THR A 325 -28.85 17.98 -10.99
CA THR A 325 -28.02 18.44 -9.86
C THR A 325 -26.87 17.47 -9.60
N LEU A 326 -25.86 17.90 -8.82
CA LEU A 326 -24.75 17.01 -8.45
C LEU A 326 -25.24 15.81 -7.63
N GLY A 327 -26.18 16.03 -6.69
CA GLY A 327 -26.78 14.95 -5.91
C GLY A 327 -27.50 13.91 -6.76
N GLU A 328 -28.24 14.35 -7.81
CA GLU A 328 -28.88 13.41 -8.76
C GLU A 328 -27.84 12.61 -9.57
N LEU A 329 -26.74 13.23 -9.99
CA LEU A 329 -25.65 12.53 -10.67
C LEU A 329 -24.95 11.53 -9.77
N ARG A 330 -24.71 11.86 -8.50
CA ARG A 330 -24.17 10.94 -7.49
C ARG A 330 -25.11 9.75 -7.25
N ASN A 331 -26.42 9.99 -7.21
CA ASN A 331 -27.43 8.93 -7.07
C ASN A 331 -27.39 7.95 -8.26
N ILE A 332 -27.22 8.45 -9.48
CA ILE A 332 -27.04 7.59 -10.66
C ILE A 332 -25.79 6.73 -10.51
N SER A 333 -24.70 7.27 -9.97
CA SER A 333 -23.49 6.47 -9.74
C SER A 333 -23.70 5.36 -8.70
N ILE A 334 -24.53 5.60 -7.65
CA ILE A 334 -24.94 4.57 -6.69
C ILE A 334 -25.79 3.50 -7.34
N GLU A 335 -26.80 3.89 -8.14
CA GLU A 335 -27.70 2.96 -8.85
C GLU A 335 -26.93 2.03 -9.81
N GLU A 336 -25.98 2.58 -10.54
CA GLU A 336 -25.17 1.88 -11.55
C GLU A 336 -24.02 1.04 -10.95
N SER A 337 -23.75 1.19 -9.67
CA SER A 337 -22.71 0.44 -8.95
C SER A 337 -23.16 -0.98 -8.63
N THR A 338 -22.22 -1.92 -8.61
CA THR A 338 -22.49 -3.35 -8.31
C THR A 338 -21.79 -3.81 -7.03
N GLY A 339 -21.02 -2.94 -6.38
CA GLY A 339 -20.25 -3.28 -5.18
C GLY A 339 -21.07 -3.40 -3.91
N ASP A 340 -20.56 -4.16 -2.96
CA ASP A 340 -21.09 -4.27 -1.60
C ASP A 340 -20.87 -2.98 -0.80
N TYR A 341 -19.78 -2.28 -1.13
CA TYR A 341 -19.43 -0.97 -0.61
C TYR A 341 -19.38 0.06 -1.72
N ILE A 342 -19.69 1.31 -1.38
CA ILE A 342 -19.44 2.47 -2.22
C ILE A 342 -18.38 3.35 -1.60
N CYS A 343 -17.58 4.02 -2.42
CA CYS A 343 -16.54 4.96 -2.01
C CYS A 343 -16.64 6.22 -2.87
N GLN A 344 -16.70 7.41 -2.24
CA GLN A 344 -16.62 8.66 -2.99
C GLN A 344 -15.25 8.79 -3.65
N TRP A 345 -15.23 9.12 -4.96
CA TRP A 345 -14.04 9.16 -5.80
C TRP A 345 -14.08 10.37 -6.73
N ASP A 346 -13.77 11.55 -6.19
CA ASP A 346 -13.84 12.79 -6.96
C ASP A 346 -12.81 12.79 -8.10
N ASP A 347 -13.20 13.38 -9.25
CA ASP A 347 -12.44 13.32 -10.50
C ASP A 347 -11.22 14.24 -10.53
N ASP A 348 -11.14 15.20 -9.61
CA ASP A 348 -10.12 16.23 -9.53
C ASP A 348 -9.14 16.06 -8.35
N ASP A 349 -9.34 15.05 -7.50
CA ASP A 349 -8.52 14.80 -6.33
C ASP A 349 -7.48 13.68 -6.55
N PHE A 350 -6.58 13.52 -5.58
CA PHE A 350 -5.62 12.43 -5.55
C PHE A 350 -6.02 11.39 -4.50
N HIS A 351 -6.03 10.13 -4.91
CA HIS A 351 -6.37 8.99 -4.07
C HIS A 351 -5.17 8.07 -3.93
N ASN A 352 -4.70 7.87 -2.71
CA ASN A 352 -3.56 7.01 -2.43
C ASN A 352 -3.88 5.54 -2.81
N PRO A 353 -2.91 4.78 -3.35
CA PRO A 353 -3.10 3.36 -3.67
C PRO A 353 -3.58 2.48 -2.51
N LEU A 354 -3.32 2.84 -1.27
CA LEU A 354 -3.75 2.11 -0.07
C LEU A 354 -5.15 2.49 0.42
N ARG A 355 -5.77 3.57 -0.12
CA ARG A 355 -6.98 4.18 0.43
C ARG A 355 -8.11 3.17 0.67
N LEU A 356 -8.52 2.44 -0.35
CA LEU A 356 -9.66 1.51 -0.23
C LEU A 356 -9.38 0.39 0.78
N TRP A 357 -8.14 -0.10 0.80
CA TRP A 357 -7.74 -1.16 1.71
C TRP A 357 -7.76 -0.70 3.18
N GLU A 358 -7.17 0.44 3.47
CA GLU A 358 -7.13 1.00 4.82
C GLU A 358 -8.51 1.39 5.34
N GLN A 359 -9.35 1.99 4.50
CA GLN A 359 -10.72 2.34 4.89
C GLN A 359 -11.59 1.10 5.12
N TYR A 360 -11.50 0.09 4.25
CA TYR A 360 -12.22 -1.18 4.46
C TYR A 360 -11.75 -1.87 5.75
N ARG A 361 -10.44 -1.95 5.98
CA ARG A 361 -9.86 -2.48 7.23
C ARG A 361 -10.38 -1.73 8.45
N ASN A 362 -10.43 -0.40 8.40
CA ASN A 362 -10.95 0.42 9.49
C ASN A 362 -12.42 0.12 9.81
N CYS A 363 -13.27 -0.06 8.79
CA CYS A 363 -14.67 -0.50 8.99
C CYS A 363 -14.74 -1.82 9.75
N LYS A 364 -13.95 -2.80 9.34
CA LYS A 364 -13.97 -4.15 9.90
C LYS A 364 -13.47 -4.19 11.34
N ILE A 365 -12.33 -3.56 11.65
CA ILE A 365 -11.74 -3.53 12.99
C ILE A 365 -12.70 -2.86 13.99
N ASN A 366 -13.37 -1.78 13.57
CA ASN A 366 -14.28 -1.03 14.43
C ASN A 366 -15.73 -1.54 14.39
N ASN A 367 -16.01 -2.61 13.63
CA ASN A 367 -17.35 -3.17 13.43
C ASN A 367 -18.37 -2.09 13.04
N LYS A 368 -18.05 -1.30 12.00
CA LYS A 368 -18.86 -0.21 11.45
C LYS A 368 -19.23 -0.47 10.01
N GLY A 369 -20.34 0.10 9.56
CA GLY A 369 -20.78 0.04 8.18
C GLY A 369 -19.89 0.81 7.22
N GLY A 370 -19.14 1.81 7.70
CA GLY A 370 -18.29 2.64 6.87
C GLY A 370 -17.07 3.24 7.56
N SER A 371 -16.29 3.97 6.78
CA SER A 371 -15.09 4.71 7.21
C SER A 371 -14.99 6.06 6.53
N ILE A 372 -14.48 7.06 7.26
CA ILE A 372 -14.25 8.41 6.78
C ILE A 372 -12.93 8.95 7.35
N LEU A 373 -12.23 9.83 6.60
CA LEU A 373 -11.02 10.47 7.09
C LEU A 373 -11.35 11.74 7.85
N ASN A 374 -10.88 11.89 9.09
CA ASN A 374 -11.03 13.12 9.88
C ASN A 374 -9.99 14.18 9.53
N ARG A 375 -8.83 13.77 9.01
CA ARG A 375 -7.78 14.64 8.47
C ARG A 375 -7.46 14.26 7.03
N TRP A 376 -7.11 15.25 6.23
CA TRP A 376 -6.69 15.07 4.84
C TRP A 376 -5.68 16.15 4.45
N ILE A 377 -5.01 15.91 3.35
CA ILE A 377 -4.08 16.87 2.76
C ILE A 377 -4.84 17.74 1.76
N ILE A 378 -4.48 19.01 1.68
CA ILE A 378 -4.92 19.95 0.66
C ILE A 378 -3.70 20.37 -0.16
N TYR A 379 -3.76 20.20 -1.47
CA TYR A 379 -2.81 20.79 -2.39
C TYR A 379 -3.37 22.09 -2.94
N ASP A 380 -2.76 23.23 -2.58
CA ASP A 380 -3.08 24.56 -3.12
C ASP A 380 -2.33 24.75 -4.44
N GLY A 381 -3.00 24.44 -5.55
CA GLY A 381 -2.44 24.55 -6.90
C GLY A 381 -2.13 26.00 -7.34
N TYR A 382 -2.58 27.03 -6.61
CA TYR A 382 -2.26 28.44 -6.92
C TYR A 382 -0.92 28.87 -6.32
N ASN A 383 -0.57 28.34 -5.15
CA ASN A 383 0.63 28.72 -4.41
C ASN A 383 1.66 27.59 -4.31
N ASP A 384 1.38 26.44 -4.90
CA ASP A 384 2.21 25.24 -4.84
C ASP A 384 2.57 24.85 -3.41
N LYS A 385 1.54 24.67 -2.58
CA LYS A 385 1.69 24.38 -1.14
C LYS A 385 0.80 23.22 -0.72
N PHE A 386 1.35 22.43 0.20
CA PHE A 386 0.59 21.40 0.90
C PHE A 386 0.16 21.90 2.27
N LEU A 387 -1.09 21.66 2.60
CA LEU A 387 -1.75 22.07 3.83
C LEU A 387 -2.48 20.85 4.39
N THR A 388 -2.68 20.78 5.70
CA THR A 388 -3.57 19.78 6.31
C THR A 388 -4.79 20.45 6.88
N ARG A 389 -5.91 19.71 6.82
CA ARG A 389 -7.15 20.10 7.47
C ARG A 389 -7.66 18.95 8.31
N GLU A 390 -8.14 19.28 9.49
CA GLU A 390 -8.90 18.41 10.37
C GLU A 390 -10.33 18.95 10.49
N ARG A 391 -11.31 18.05 10.44
CA ARG A 391 -12.70 18.42 10.66
C ARG A 391 -13.12 18.04 12.07
N THR A 392 -13.68 19.02 12.79
CA THR A 392 -14.10 18.88 14.19
C THR A 392 -15.61 19.02 14.36
N ASP A 393 -16.32 19.50 13.34
CA ASP A 393 -17.77 19.70 13.30
C ASP A 393 -18.55 18.50 12.78
N LEU A 394 -17.91 17.65 11.97
CA LEU A 394 -18.39 16.35 11.52
C LEU A 394 -17.32 15.31 11.76
N LEU A 395 -17.66 14.04 11.61
CA LEU A 395 -16.69 12.93 11.79
C LEU A 395 -15.51 12.98 10.82
N GLY A 396 -15.68 13.58 9.63
CA GLY A 396 -14.63 13.64 8.64
C GLY A 396 -15.00 14.38 7.36
N TRP A 397 -14.17 14.23 6.33
CA TRP A 397 -14.34 14.87 5.02
C TRP A 397 -15.23 14.01 4.10
N GLU A 398 -16.32 14.58 3.63
CA GLU A 398 -17.35 13.91 2.84
C GLU A 398 -16.81 13.25 1.57
N GLY A 399 -15.84 13.87 0.90
CA GLY A 399 -15.15 13.30 -0.28
C GLY A 399 -14.35 12.03 -0.01
N THR A 400 -14.26 11.61 1.27
CA THR A 400 -13.43 10.46 1.66
C THR A 400 -14.23 9.26 2.17
N PHE A 401 -15.54 9.29 2.24
CA PHE A 401 -16.29 8.19 2.82
C PHE A 401 -16.20 6.89 2.01
N LEU A 402 -16.27 5.78 2.71
CA LEU A 402 -16.54 4.43 2.22
C LEU A 402 -17.65 3.85 3.09
N TYR A 403 -18.71 3.28 2.49
CA TYR A 403 -19.85 2.79 3.23
C TYR A 403 -20.53 1.59 2.55
N LYS A 404 -21.15 0.70 3.34
CA LYS A 404 -21.93 -0.43 2.83
C LYS A 404 -23.13 0.03 2.04
N LYS A 405 -23.22 -0.36 0.78
CA LYS A 405 -24.28 0.07 -0.14
C LYS A 405 -25.69 -0.34 0.33
N ASN A 406 -25.85 -1.57 0.81
CA ASN A 406 -27.15 -2.11 1.23
C ASN A 406 -27.70 -1.48 2.53
N GLU A 407 -26.89 -0.73 3.27
CA GLU A 407 -27.30 -0.03 4.49
C GLU A 407 -27.71 1.43 4.23
N ILE A 408 -27.58 1.92 3.00
CA ILE A 408 -28.03 3.25 2.58
C ILE A 408 -29.56 3.26 2.53
N LYS A 409 -30.17 4.05 3.40
CA LYS A 409 -31.63 4.21 3.47
C LYS A 409 -32.15 5.40 2.68
N GLU A 410 -31.33 6.44 2.55
CA GLU A 410 -31.66 7.68 1.88
C GLU A 410 -30.53 8.08 0.93
N LEU A 411 -30.90 8.50 -0.25
CA LEU A 411 -29.99 8.96 -1.29
C LEU A 411 -29.57 10.43 -1.07
N TYR A 412 -28.66 10.92 -1.92
CA TYR A 412 -28.28 12.33 -1.94
C TYR A 412 -29.49 13.21 -2.25
N PRO A 413 -29.64 14.39 -1.61
CA PRO A 413 -30.66 15.35 -1.98
C PRO A 413 -30.40 15.92 -3.39
N ALA A 414 -31.48 16.32 -4.08
CA ALA A 414 -31.40 16.88 -5.42
C ALA A 414 -30.92 18.35 -5.42
N ILE A 415 -29.72 18.59 -4.88
CA ILE A 415 -29.03 19.89 -4.83
C ILE A 415 -27.62 19.76 -5.37
N SER A 416 -26.92 20.87 -5.64
CA SER A 416 -25.57 20.89 -6.23
C SER A 416 -24.51 21.44 -5.28
N GLN A 417 -24.87 21.80 -4.05
CA GLN A 417 -23.93 22.23 -3.00
C GLN A 417 -24.44 21.75 -1.65
N GLY A 418 -23.60 21.07 -0.87
CA GLY A 418 -23.92 20.51 0.43
C GLY A 418 -24.69 19.19 0.38
N GLU A 419 -24.89 18.61 -0.80
CA GLU A 419 -25.52 17.30 -0.99
C GLU A 419 -24.77 16.18 -0.27
N ASP A 420 -23.45 16.28 -0.25
CA ASP A 420 -22.54 15.36 0.42
C ASP A 420 -22.62 15.49 1.95
N THR A 421 -22.66 16.70 2.49
CA THR A 421 -22.83 16.95 3.93
C THR A 421 -24.13 16.34 4.42
N GLU A 422 -25.29 16.65 3.77
CA GLU A 422 -26.57 16.08 4.15
C GLU A 422 -26.62 14.55 4.03
N PHE A 423 -25.91 13.98 3.07
CA PHE A 423 -25.81 12.52 2.94
C PHE A 423 -25.02 11.91 4.09
N ILE A 424 -23.85 12.47 4.45
CA ILE A 424 -22.99 11.96 5.52
C ILE A 424 -23.68 12.07 6.88
N GLU A 425 -24.40 13.15 7.19
CA GLU A 425 -25.17 13.31 8.43
C GLU A 425 -26.14 12.14 8.69
N LYS A 426 -26.67 11.51 7.64
CA LYS A 426 -27.59 10.37 7.76
C LYS A 426 -26.90 9.06 8.11
N ILE A 427 -25.64 8.89 7.76
CA ILE A 427 -24.86 7.65 7.96
C ILE A 427 -23.74 7.80 8.99
N GLU A 428 -23.47 8.99 9.53
CA GLU A 428 -22.34 9.28 10.42
C GLU A 428 -22.30 8.38 11.67
N HIS A 429 -23.49 8.01 12.20
CA HIS A 429 -23.60 7.15 13.37
C HIS A 429 -22.95 5.77 13.20
N ASP A 430 -22.77 5.32 11.96
CA ASP A 430 -22.21 4.01 11.60
C ASP A 430 -20.88 4.13 10.81
N LEU A 431 -20.26 5.31 10.84
CA LEU A 431 -18.93 5.53 10.30
C LEU A 431 -17.84 5.34 11.37
N SER A 432 -16.72 4.74 11.01
CA SER A 432 -15.48 4.75 11.78
C SER A 432 -14.53 5.82 11.25
N VAL A 433 -13.93 6.55 12.17
CA VAL A 433 -12.95 7.59 11.84
C VAL A 433 -11.59 6.97 11.59
N LEU A 434 -10.92 7.40 10.52
CA LEU A 434 -9.56 6.98 10.18
C LEU A 434 -8.65 8.21 10.11
N ASP A 435 -7.61 8.23 10.93
CA ASP A 435 -6.63 9.31 10.96
C ASP A 435 -5.37 8.93 10.14
N LYS A 436 -5.49 9.01 8.81
CA LYS A 436 -4.43 8.77 7.82
C LYS A 436 -4.55 9.81 6.69
N PRO A 437 -4.10 11.05 6.92
CA PRO A 437 -4.29 12.14 5.96
C PRO A 437 -3.64 11.88 4.60
N GLU A 438 -2.56 11.11 4.54
CA GLU A 438 -1.85 10.73 3.33
C GLU A 438 -2.68 9.88 2.35
N LEU A 439 -3.83 9.35 2.77
CA LEU A 439 -4.71 8.55 1.90
C LEU A 439 -5.48 9.38 0.89
N TYR A 440 -5.60 10.71 1.10
CA TYR A 440 -6.38 11.57 0.22
C TYR A 440 -5.83 13.01 0.18
N ILE A 441 -5.72 13.55 -1.04
CA ILE A 441 -5.30 14.93 -1.27
C ILE A 441 -6.39 15.66 -2.04
N TYR A 442 -7.01 16.63 -1.39
CA TYR A 442 -7.93 17.57 -2.02
C TYR A 442 -7.15 18.59 -2.85
N CYS A 443 -7.41 18.66 -4.16
CA CYS A 443 -6.70 19.54 -5.06
C CYS A 443 -7.47 20.84 -5.29
N VAL A 444 -6.89 21.97 -4.89
CA VAL A 444 -7.50 23.30 -5.08
C VAL A 444 -7.11 23.87 -6.43
N HIS A 445 -8.11 24.19 -7.26
CA HIS A 445 -7.96 24.76 -8.60
C HIS A 445 -9.15 25.66 -8.98
N SER A 446 -9.10 26.32 -10.13
CA SER A 446 -10.11 27.30 -10.56
C SER A 446 -11.49 26.72 -10.91
N LYS A 447 -11.65 25.39 -10.92
CA LYS A 447 -12.88 24.69 -11.31
C LYS A 447 -13.56 23.96 -10.15
N ASN A 448 -13.04 24.09 -8.91
CA ASN A 448 -13.71 23.53 -7.74
C ASN A 448 -15.09 24.16 -7.56
N THR A 449 -16.02 23.41 -6.97
CA THR A 449 -17.40 23.88 -6.66
C THR A 449 -17.38 25.00 -5.61
N TRP A 450 -16.46 24.95 -4.64
CA TRP A 450 -16.24 25.97 -3.62
C TRP A 450 -15.15 26.95 -4.05
N ASP A 451 -15.33 28.24 -3.69
CA ASP A 451 -14.32 29.25 -3.96
C ASP A 451 -13.07 29.06 -3.09
N TYR A 452 -11.92 29.52 -3.62
CA TYR A 452 -10.62 29.40 -3.00
C TYR A 452 -10.58 29.86 -1.53
N TRP A 453 -11.18 31.00 -1.22
CA TRP A 453 -11.14 31.56 0.13
C TRP A 453 -11.99 30.74 1.11
N SER A 454 -13.12 30.22 0.67
CA SER A 454 -13.96 29.33 1.48
C SER A 454 -13.24 28.03 1.85
N ILE A 455 -12.42 27.49 0.92
CA ILE A 455 -11.60 26.29 1.17
C ILE A 455 -10.50 26.63 2.19
N LEU A 456 -9.74 27.72 1.98
CA LEU A 456 -8.60 28.11 2.81
C LEU A 456 -8.98 28.64 4.19
N ALA A 457 -10.16 29.26 4.35
CA ALA A 457 -10.61 29.87 5.61
C ALA A 457 -10.68 28.89 6.80
N LYS A 458 -10.69 27.59 6.52
CA LYS A 458 -10.82 26.52 7.52
C LYS A 458 -9.55 25.67 7.68
N ILE A 459 -8.39 26.14 7.18
CA ILE A 459 -7.11 25.41 7.29
C ILE A 459 -6.56 25.55 8.71
N THR A 460 -6.18 24.43 9.29
CA THR A 460 -5.70 24.35 10.68
C THR A 460 -4.19 24.31 10.82
N LYS A 461 -3.44 23.86 9.81
CA LYS A 461 -1.97 23.73 9.89
C LYS A 461 -1.31 23.69 8.52
N LEU A 462 -0.09 24.25 8.38
CA LEU A 462 0.80 24.01 7.26
C LEU A 462 1.34 22.57 7.34
N ALA A 463 1.23 21.83 6.26
CA ALA A 463 1.72 20.45 6.15
C ALA A 463 3.11 20.44 5.50
N GLU A 464 4.05 21.25 6.00
CA GLU A 464 5.43 21.25 5.48
C GLU A 464 6.08 19.88 5.54
N GLU A 465 5.68 19.05 6.50
CA GLU A 465 6.11 17.66 6.65
C GLU A 465 5.71 16.75 5.47
N TYR A 466 4.67 17.11 4.71
CA TYR A 466 4.21 16.36 3.53
C TYR A 466 4.69 16.95 2.20
N LYS A 467 5.30 18.13 2.21
CA LYS A 467 5.73 18.82 1.00
C LYS A 467 6.73 17.98 0.20
N GLU A 468 7.75 17.44 0.88
CA GLU A 468 8.76 16.59 0.26
C GLU A 468 8.18 15.27 -0.24
N GLU A 469 7.14 14.74 0.42
CA GLU A 469 6.50 13.47 0.04
C GLU A 469 5.70 13.58 -1.27
N PHE A 470 5.13 14.76 -1.58
CA PHE A 470 4.21 14.94 -2.71
C PHE A 470 4.74 15.81 -3.85
N ASP A 471 5.77 16.64 -3.65
CA ASP A 471 6.32 17.52 -4.68
C ASP A 471 6.65 16.77 -5.98
N PHE A 472 7.20 15.56 -5.89
CA PHE A 472 7.50 14.73 -7.06
C PHE A 472 6.25 14.24 -7.79
N LYS A 473 5.18 13.90 -7.07
CA LYS A 473 3.93 13.38 -7.66
C LYS A 473 3.17 14.48 -8.41
N PHE A 474 3.24 15.72 -7.93
CA PHE A 474 2.53 16.86 -8.50
C PHE A 474 3.30 17.60 -9.59
N SER A 475 4.62 17.63 -9.57
CA SER A 475 5.45 18.23 -10.64
C SER A 475 5.21 17.60 -12.01
N LYS A 476 4.78 16.32 -12.07
CA LYS A 476 4.37 15.63 -13.32
C LYS A 476 2.93 15.91 -13.76
N ILE A 477 2.13 16.57 -12.94
CA ILE A 477 0.69 16.77 -13.14
C ILE A 477 0.41 18.19 -13.65
N THR A 478 1.26 19.15 -13.33
CA THR A 478 1.15 20.56 -13.74
C THR A 478 1.86 20.87 -15.06
N SER A 479 2.66 19.97 -15.61
CA SER A 479 3.28 20.03 -16.94
C SER A 479 2.49 19.19 -17.94
#